data_4670d3769d0c76412e82a0b43fc7755a
#
_entry.id   4670d3769d0c76412e82a0b43fc7755a
#
_cell.length_a   1.000
_cell.length_b   1.000
_cell.length_c   1.000
_cell.angle_alpha   90.00
_cell.angle_beta   90.00
_cell.angle_gamma   90.00
#
_symmetry.space_group_name_H-M   'P 1'
#
loop_
_entity.id
_entity.type
_entity.pdbx_description
1 polymer ?
#
loop_
_entity_poly.entity_id
_entity_poly.type
_entity_poly.pdbx_seq_one_letter_code
_entity_poly.pdbx_strand_id
1 'polypeptide(L)'
;MSGLVLEGMAGLEYLDCLSLPLDTLDLSECPRLREAYIGGARLTTLDLRGNPSLERLFCTDCGLRSLDVSGCSALTALNCSGNRLSSLTVGRLPALEALNCSFNDLASL
;
A
#
# COMPACT_ATOMS: atom_id res chain seq x y z
N MET A 1 -17.58 4.68 -10.72
CA MET A 1 -17.46 3.72 -9.63
C MET A 1 -16.20 2.94 -9.81
N SER A 2 -15.55 2.66 -8.76
CA SER A 2 -14.27 2.03 -8.93
C SER A 2 -13.75 1.45 -7.64
N GLY A 3 -14.62 0.74 -6.98
CA GLY A 3 -14.23 -0.02 -5.81
C GLY A 3 -14.02 -1.47 -6.19
N LEU A 4 -13.07 -2.12 -5.54
CA LEU A 4 -12.84 -3.55 -5.66
C LEU A 4 -13.30 -4.19 -4.37
N VAL A 5 -14.19 -5.19 -4.48
CA VAL A 5 -14.74 -5.86 -3.31
C VAL A 5 -13.95 -7.13 -3.03
N LEU A 6 -13.37 -7.19 -1.84
CA LEU A 6 -12.55 -8.32 -1.40
C LEU A 6 -13.19 -9.03 -0.20
N GLU A 7 -14.47 -8.82 -0.01
CA GLU A 7 -15.22 -9.46 1.07
C GLU A 7 -15.16 -10.98 0.92
N GLY A 8 -14.90 -11.67 2.00
CA GLY A 8 -14.84 -13.13 2.00
C GLY A 8 -13.51 -13.68 1.52
N MET A 9 -12.51 -12.84 1.26
CA MET A 9 -11.22 -13.29 0.76
C MET A 9 -10.14 -13.33 1.84
N ALA A 10 -10.48 -13.91 2.98
CA ALA A 10 -9.57 -13.98 4.12
C ALA A 10 -8.27 -14.74 3.85
N GLY A 11 -8.26 -15.59 2.84
CA GLY A 11 -7.07 -16.35 2.46
C GLY A 11 -6.23 -15.70 1.37
N LEU A 12 -6.59 -14.52 0.92
CA LEU A 12 -5.89 -13.85 -0.18
C LEU A 12 -4.48 -13.47 0.24
N GLU A 13 -3.48 -13.91 -0.53
CA GLU A 13 -2.07 -13.61 -0.26
C GLU A 13 -1.44 -12.71 -1.31
N TYR A 14 -1.99 -12.67 -2.51
CA TYR A 14 -1.43 -11.90 -3.62
C TYR A 14 -2.54 -11.11 -4.31
N LEU A 15 -2.33 -9.82 -4.48
CA LEU A 15 -3.28 -8.95 -5.17
C LEU A 15 -2.54 -8.13 -6.21
N ASP A 16 -2.98 -8.23 -7.45
CA ASP A 16 -2.46 -7.41 -8.54
C ASP A 16 -3.62 -6.66 -9.16
N CYS A 17 -3.65 -5.36 -8.94
CA CYS A 17 -4.65 -4.50 -9.53
C CYS A 17 -4.00 -3.27 -10.17
N LEU A 18 -2.86 -3.50 -10.81
CA LEU A 18 -2.19 -2.46 -11.58
C LEU A 18 -3.11 -2.02 -12.72
N SER A 19 -3.14 -0.72 -12.95
CA SER A 19 -3.92 -0.10 -14.03
C SER A 19 -5.44 -0.18 -13.87
N LEU A 20 -5.94 -0.58 -12.70
CA LEU A 20 -7.36 -0.47 -12.41
C LEU A 20 -7.63 0.92 -11.82
N PRO A 21 -8.55 1.68 -12.40
CA PRO A 21 -8.82 3.04 -11.93
C PRO A 21 -9.70 3.05 -10.68
N LEU A 22 -9.18 2.51 -9.59
CA LEU A 22 -9.91 2.39 -8.34
C LEU A 22 -9.97 3.73 -7.60
N ASP A 23 -11.15 4.07 -7.06
CA ASP A 23 -11.31 5.21 -6.16
C ASP A 23 -11.13 4.77 -4.71
N THR A 24 -11.50 3.53 -4.41
CA THR A 24 -11.42 2.97 -3.07
C THR A 24 -10.90 1.55 -3.15
N LEU A 25 -10.19 1.16 -2.12
CA LEU A 25 -9.69 -0.21 -1.98
C LEU A 25 -9.66 -0.54 -0.50
N ASP A 26 -10.44 -1.53 -0.12
CA ASP A 26 -10.54 -1.96 1.27
C ASP A 26 -9.86 -3.32 1.42
N LEU A 27 -8.72 -3.33 2.09
CA LEU A 27 -7.94 -4.55 2.32
C LEU A 27 -8.15 -5.12 3.73
N SER A 28 -9.12 -4.59 4.48
CA SER A 28 -9.31 -4.96 5.88
C SER A 28 -9.68 -6.43 6.09
N GLU A 29 -10.21 -7.08 5.05
CA GLU A 29 -10.61 -8.49 5.16
C GLU A 29 -9.58 -9.46 4.58
N CYS A 30 -8.37 -8.97 4.33
CA CYS A 30 -7.30 -9.77 3.74
C CYS A 30 -6.10 -9.85 4.68
N PRO A 31 -6.24 -10.42 5.88
CA PRO A 31 -5.14 -10.40 6.87
C PRO A 31 -3.93 -11.24 6.49
N ARG A 32 -4.05 -12.09 5.48
CA ARG A 32 -2.95 -12.94 5.02
C ARG A 32 -2.26 -12.38 3.79
N LEU A 33 -2.62 -11.18 3.37
CA LEU A 33 -2.04 -10.56 2.18
C LEU A 33 -0.54 -10.36 2.36
N ARG A 34 0.24 -10.86 1.41
CA ARG A 34 1.69 -10.79 1.42
C ARG A 34 2.23 -9.87 0.34
N GLU A 35 1.57 -9.79 -0.80
CA GLU A 35 2.02 -8.94 -1.91
C GLU A 35 0.82 -8.20 -2.49
N ALA A 36 0.97 -6.89 -2.62
CA ALA A 36 -0.06 -6.04 -3.21
C ALA A 36 0.58 -5.10 -4.22
N TYR A 37 0.06 -5.14 -5.42
CA TYR A 37 0.51 -4.28 -6.53
C TYR A 37 -0.67 -3.43 -6.98
N ILE A 38 -0.58 -2.13 -6.70
CA ILE A 38 -1.63 -1.16 -6.97
C ILE A 38 -1.01 -0.01 -7.76
N GLY A 39 -1.62 0.34 -8.87
CA GLY A 39 -1.08 1.43 -9.67
C GLY A 39 -2.15 2.07 -10.53
N GLY A 40 -1.97 3.36 -10.82
CA GLY A 40 -2.89 4.09 -11.67
C GLY A 40 -4.26 4.33 -11.06
N ALA A 41 -4.37 4.18 -9.75
CA ALA A 41 -5.63 4.39 -9.03
C ALA A 41 -5.76 5.85 -8.57
N ARG A 42 -6.84 6.15 -7.87
CA ARG A 42 -7.10 7.48 -7.32
C ARG A 42 -7.53 7.34 -5.87
N LEU A 43 -6.65 6.77 -5.08
CA LEU A 43 -7.04 6.33 -3.74
C LEU A 43 -7.01 7.42 -2.68
N THR A 44 -6.14 8.40 -2.79
CA THR A 44 -5.81 9.40 -1.78
C THR A 44 -5.37 8.80 -0.44
N THR A 45 -6.00 7.73 0.03
CA THR A 45 -5.60 7.03 1.26
C THR A 45 -5.64 5.52 1.03
N LEU A 46 -4.82 4.80 1.79
CA LEU A 46 -4.79 3.34 1.78
C LEU A 46 -4.56 2.88 3.21
N ASP A 47 -5.51 2.14 3.76
CA ASP A 47 -5.44 1.67 5.15
C ASP A 47 -4.87 0.26 5.19
N LEU A 48 -3.72 0.12 5.82
CA LEU A 48 -3.00 -1.15 5.89
C LEU A 48 -2.98 -1.75 7.30
N ARG A 49 -3.82 -1.24 8.20
CA ARG A 49 -3.85 -1.71 9.58
C ARG A 49 -4.20 -3.19 9.72
N GLY A 50 -4.95 -3.71 8.77
CA GLY A 50 -5.36 -5.12 8.78
C GLY A 50 -4.44 -6.04 8.00
N ASN A 51 -3.24 -5.61 7.65
CA ASN A 51 -2.36 -6.37 6.75
C ASN A 51 -0.95 -6.58 7.32
N PRO A 52 -0.84 -7.24 8.50
CA PRO A 52 0.46 -7.39 9.15
C PRO A 52 1.41 -8.35 8.44
N SER A 53 0.90 -9.18 7.53
CA SER A 53 1.73 -10.14 6.79
C SER A 53 2.29 -9.58 5.49
N LEU A 54 2.02 -8.32 5.20
CA LEU A 54 2.42 -7.71 3.93
C LEU A 54 3.94 -7.63 3.84
N GLU A 55 4.50 -8.24 2.78
CA GLU A 55 5.94 -8.28 2.53
C GLU A 55 6.36 -7.38 1.39
N ARG A 56 5.51 -7.23 0.37
CA ARG A 56 5.79 -6.39 -0.78
C ARG A 56 4.59 -5.52 -1.09
N LEU A 57 4.79 -4.21 -1.02
CA LEU A 57 3.74 -3.25 -1.35
C LEU A 57 4.23 -2.31 -2.44
N PHE A 58 3.55 -2.34 -3.56
CA PHE A 58 3.78 -1.41 -4.66
C PHE A 58 2.48 -0.63 -4.87
N CYS A 59 2.47 0.62 -4.47
CA CYS A 59 1.29 1.49 -4.61
C CYS A 59 1.69 2.77 -5.34
N THR A 60 2.07 2.61 -6.59
CA THR A 60 2.61 3.67 -7.42
C THR A 60 1.50 4.43 -8.15
N ASP A 61 1.69 5.74 -8.30
CA ASP A 61 0.78 6.58 -9.08
C ASP A 61 -0.68 6.46 -8.64
N CYS A 62 -0.91 6.45 -7.33
CA CYS A 62 -2.25 6.29 -6.77
C CYS A 62 -2.85 7.58 -6.22
N GLY A 63 -2.10 8.67 -6.24
CA GLY A 63 -2.58 9.93 -5.69
C GLY A 63 -2.62 9.96 -4.17
N LEU A 64 -1.89 9.06 -3.51
CA LEU A 64 -1.87 9.01 -2.05
C LEU A 64 -1.26 10.27 -1.45
N ARG A 65 -1.91 10.80 -0.42
CA ARG A 65 -1.44 11.99 0.30
C ARG A 65 -0.73 11.64 1.59
N SER A 66 -1.04 10.48 2.14
CA SER A 66 -0.36 9.94 3.32
C SER A 66 -0.35 8.44 3.23
N LEU A 67 0.63 7.83 3.87
CA LEU A 67 0.73 6.37 3.91
C LEU A 67 1.38 5.97 5.22
N ASP A 68 0.75 5.05 5.93
CA ASP A 68 1.26 4.52 7.18
C ASP A 68 1.48 3.03 7.02
N VAL A 69 2.73 2.60 7.01
CA VAL A 69 3.09 1.18 6.92
C VAL A 69 3.68 0.65 8.22
N SER A 70 3.50 1.40 9.32
CA SER A 70 4.11 1.05 10.60
C SER A 70 3.64 -0.29 11.17
N GLY A 71 2.45 -0.75 10.78
CA GLY A 71 1.95 -2.04 11.22
C GLY A 71 2.37 -3.21 10.34
N CYS A 72 3.08 -2.94 9.26
CA CYS A 72 3.50 -3.97 8.29
C CYS A 72 4.90 -4.46 8.62
N SER A 73 5.06 -5.11 9.78
CA SER A 73 6.38 -5.48 10.29
C SER A 73 7.12 -6.52 9.45
N ALA A 74 6.41 -7.20 8.55
CA ALA A 74 7.02 -8.17 7.64
C ALA A 74 7.48 -7.56 6.32
N LEU A 75 7.31 -6.25 6.15
CA LEU A 75 7.56 -5.58 4.87
C LEU A 75 9.04 -5.62 4.50
N THR A 76 9.33 -6.15 3.32
CA THR A 76 10.69 -6.21 2.77
C THR A 76 10.92 -5.23 1.65
N ALA A 77 9.88 -4.89 0.91
CA ALA A 77 10.00 -3.95 -0.21
C ALA A 77 8.78 -3.04 -0.25
N LEU A 78 9.02 -1.74 -0.32
CA LEU A 78 7.98 -0.73 -0.43
C LEU A 78 8.31 0.19 -1.59
N ASN A 79 7.38 0.29 -2.53
CA ASN A 79 7.47 1.26 -3.60
C ASN A 79 6.19 2.11 -3.59
N CYS A 80 6.31 3.33 -3.10
CA CYS A 80 5.20 4.27 -3.08
C CYS A 80 5.54 5.52 -3.90
N SER A 81 6.28 5.32 -4.98
CA SER A 81 6.68 6.42 -5.85
C SER A 81 5.49 6.96 -6.65
N GLY A 82 5.61 8.19 -7.11
CA GLY A 82 4.61 8.78 -7.98
C GLY A 82 3.30 9.13 -7.30
N ASN A 83 3.33 9.37 -6.01
CA ASN A 83 2.14 9.78 -5.26
C ASN A 83 2.26 11.25 -4.88
N ARG A 84 1.42 11.70 -3.94
CA ARG A 84 1.44 13.06 -3.43
C ARG A 84 1.69 13.05 -1.93
N LEU A 85 2.53 12.14 -1.47
CA LEU A 85 2.76 11.97 -0.05
C LEU A 85 3.43 13.21 0.54
N SER A 86 2.79 13.79 1.53
CA SER A 86 3.42 14.79 2.38
C SER A 86 3.93 14.15 3.66
N SER A 87 3.45 12.94 3.97
CA SER A 87 3.93 12.18 5.12
C SER A 87 3.98 10.69 4.79
N LEU A 88 4.98 10.02 5.31
CA LEU A 88 5.15 8.58 5.21
C LEU A 88 5.56 8.09 6.58
N THR A 89 4.73 7.27 7.20
CA THR A 89 4.98 6.75 8.54
C THR A 89 5.47 5.32 8.41
N VAL A 90 6.71 5.09 8.76
CA VAL A 90 7.35 3.79 8.60
C VAL A 90 7.50 3.03 9.93
N GLY A 91 7.61 3.75 11.05
CA GLY A 91 7.81 3.12 12.34
C GLY A 91 9.04 2.22 12.32
N ARG A 92 8.87 0.99 12.81
CA ARG A 92 9.93 -0.01 12.81
C ARG A 92 9.64 -1.06 11.75
N LEU A 93 10.50 -1.12 10.77
CA LEU A 93 10.40 -2.12 9.69
C LEU A 93 11.69 -2.93 9.64
N PRO A 94 11.85 -3.89 10.56
CA PRO A 94 13.13 -4.60 10.71
C PRO A 94 13.51 -5.44 9.50
N ALA A 95 12.54 -5.82 8.66
CA ALA A 95 12.81 -6.65 7.49
C ALA A 95 12.96 -5.84 6.20
N LEU A 96 12.80 -4.51 6.26
CA LEU A 96 12.80 -3.68 5.06
C LEU A 96 14.16 -3.67 4.39
N GLU A 97 14.19 -4.05 3.10
CA GLU A 97 15.41 -4.11 2.30
C GLU A 97 15.41 -3.08 1.18
N ALA A 98 14.25 -2.69 0.69
CA ALA A 98 14.15 -1.75 -0.43
C ALA A 98 13.01 -0.77 -0.21
N LEU A 99 13.32 0.51 -0.39
CA LEU A 99 12.33 1.59 -0.25
C LEU A 99 12.48 2.54 -1.43
N ASN A 100 11.39 2.77 -2.16
CA ASN A 100 11.35 3.79 -3.19
C ASN A 100 10.17 4.71 -2.90
N CYS A 101 10.46 5.93 -2.48
CA CYS A 101 9.45 6.95 -2.23
C CYS A 101 9.70 8.19 -3.09
N SER A 102 10.29 8.00 -4.27
CA SER A 102 10.58 9.09 -5.18
C SER A 102 9.30 9.68 -5.78
N PHE A 103 9.41 10.89 -6.34
CA PHE A 103 8.29 11.60 -6.95
C PHE A 103 7.11 11.77 -5.98
N ASN A 104 7.42 12.27 -4.81
CA ASN A 104 6.45 12.62 -3.77
C ASN A 104 6.77 14.05 -3.28
N ASP A 105 5.99 14.50 -2.31
CA ASP A 105 6.13 15.84 -1.76
C ASP A 105 6.68 15.81 -0.34
N LEU A 106 7.48 14.79 -0.03
CA LEU A 106 8.04 14.62 1.31
C LEU A 106 9.09 15.68 1.59
N ALA A 107 8.96 16.33 2.74
CA ALA A 107 9.96 17.28 3.22
C ALA A 107 11.08 16.58 4.00
N SER A 108 10.73 15.46 4.63
CA SER A 108 11.68 14.66 5.39
C SER A 108 11.11 13.26 5.52
N LEU A 109 11.95 12.33 5.92
CA LEU A 109 11.54 10.96 6.08
C LEU A 109 11.85 10.48 7.49
#